data_cab287096627aadecc3513aa6e365f0a
#
_entry.id   cab287096627aadecc3513aa6e365f0a
#
_cell.length_a   1.000
_cell.length_b   1.000
_cell.length_c   1.000
_cell.angle_alpha   90.00
_cell.angle_beta   90.00
_cell.angle_gamma   90.00
#
_symmetry.space_group_name_H-M   'P 1'
#
loop_
_entity.id
_entity.type
_entity.pdbx_description
1 polymer ?
#
loop_
_entity_poly.entity_id
_entity_poly.type
_entity_poly.pdbx_seq_one_letter_code
_entity_poly.pdbx_strand_id
1 'polypeptide(L)'
;MQAKSALPFLAVLYFTAFIAGFNENLMNMALMSIMSEYSIDSVTAQWLVTGFMIVATIGVTSMAFFYRRFKLRVLFPVAVGFTLIGSVMGLVAPDFTFLMASRLIQAIGSGIFIPLMMNTILVVTPKNKLGTYMSIGGCTITFGPALAPVVCGALVSTFGWHSVFIVPIAAMVLALIGGIIFVENVENSDAHLDMPSLLISALFLCALSFGLAELTIL
;
A
#
# COMPACT_ATOMS: atom_id res chain seq x y z
N MET A 1 2.78 11.10 -24.76
CA MET A 1 3.62 11.79 -23.76
C MET A 1 5.09 11.69 -24.16
N GLN A 2 5.84 12.79 -24.22
CA GLN A 2 7.28 12.73 -24.49
C GLN A 2 8.01 12.24 -23.23
N ALA A 3 8.99 11.34 -23.40
CA ALA A 3 9.69 10.66 -22.29
C ALA A 3 10.33 11.62 -21.23
N LYS A 4 10.54 12.90 -21.55
CA LYS A 4 11.07 13.90 -20.60
C LYS A 4 10.04 14.41 -19.59
N SER A 5 8.74 14.37 -19.87
CA SER A 5 7.68 14.78 -18.94
C SER A 5 7.20 13.64 -18.03
N ALA A 6 7.53 12.38 -18.37
CA ALA A 6 7.13 11.22 -17.60
C ALA A 6 8.02 10.95 -16.36
N LEU A 7 9.25 11.47 -16.32
CA LEU A 7 10.23 11.16 -15.27
C LEU A 7 9.80 11.62 -13.87
N PRO A 8 9.37 12.88 -13.63
CA PRO A 8 8.92 13.31 -12.32
C PRO A 8 7.65 12.58 -11.87
N PHE A 9 6.76 12.27 -12.80
CA PHE A 9 5.58 11.47 -12.54
C PHE A 9 5.92 10.05 -12.07
N LEU A 10 6.83 9.36 -12.77
CA LEU A 10 7.29 8.03 -12.37
C LEU A 10 8.01 8.07 -11.01
N ALA A 11 8.77 9.13 -10.71
CA ALA A 11 9.44 9.28 -9.41
C ALA A 11 8.42 9.31 -8.24
N VAL A 12 7.29 10.00 -8.42
CA VAL A 12 6.20 10.00 -7.42
C VAL A 12 5.62 8.59 -7.25
N LEU A 13 5.41 7.84 -8.35
CA LEU A 13 4.89 6.48 -8.28
C LEU A 13 5.89 5.51 -7.64
N TYR A 14 7.18 5.61 -7.94
CA TYR A 14 8.23 4.84 -7.26
C TYR A 14 8.24 5.12 -5.76
N PHE A 15 8.16 6.39 -5.38
CA PHE A 15 8.12 6.78 -3.98
C PHE A 15 6.91 6.20 -3.25
N THR A 16 5.72 6.26 -3.84
CA THR A 16 4.51 5.67 -3.22
C THR A 16 4.57 4.14 -3.16
N ALA A 17 5.13 3.47 -4.15
CA ALA A 17 5.34 2.02 -4.12
C ALA A 17 6.36 1.61 -3.05
N PHE A 18 7.42 2.39 -2.86
CA PHE A 18 8.36 2.22 -1.75
C PHE A 18 7.65 2.30 -0.39
N ILE A 19 6.83 3.34 -0.20
CA ILE A 19 6.09 3.52 1.05
C ILE A 19 5.03 2.42 1.25
N ALA A 20 4.42 1.89 0.17
CA ALA A 20 3.52 0.75 0.28
C ALA A 20 4.22 -0.49 0.86
N GLY A 21 5.38 -0.86 0.32
CA GLY A 21 6.17 -1.97 0.84
C GLY A 21 6.72 -1.72 2.25
N PHE A 22 7.12 -0.48 2.55
CA PHE A 22 7.52 -0.05 3.90
C PHE A 22 6.37 -0.24 4.89
N ASN A 23 5.16 0.21 4.52
CA ASN A 23 3.97 0.21 5.36
C ASN A 23 3.45 -1.20 5.66
N GLU A 24 3.65 -2.15 4.74
CA GLU A 24 3.33 -3.56 4.94
C GLU A 24 4.09 -4.15 6.13
N ASN A 25 5.37 -3.81 6.27
CA ASN A 25 6.26 -4.35 7.31
C ASN A 25 6.39 -3.47 8.56
N LEU A 26 5.86 -2.27 8.52
CA LEU A 26 5.92 -1.29 9.61
C LEU A 26 5.40 -1.87 10.94
N MET A 27 4.31 -2.62 10.90
CA MET A 27 3.63 -3.12 12.11
C MET A 27 4.41 -4.24 12.82
N ASN A 28 5.23 -5.01 12.08
CA ASN A 28 5.98 -6.12 12.64
C ASN A 28 6.89 -5.70 13.83
N MET A 29 7.44 -4.50 13.78
CA MET A 29 8.31 -3.99 14.86
C MET A 29 7.51 -3.44 16.04
N ALA A 30 6.26 -3.09 15.84
CA ALA A 30 5.39 -2.50 16.86
C ALA A 30 4.56 -3.56 17.63
N LEU A 31 4.44 -4.80 17.11
CA LEU A 31 3.55 -5.84 17.66
C LEU A 31 3.76 -6.07 19.16
N MET A 32 5.00 -6.21 19.61
CA MET A 32 5.32 -6.45 21.03
C MET A 32 4.82 -5.33 21.94
N SER A 33 5.01 -4.09 21.52
CA SER A 33 4.55 -2.93 22.30
C SER A 33 3.03 -2.83 22.32
N ILE A 34 2.37 -3.12 21.18
CA ILE A 34 0.91 -3.13 21.05
C ILE A 34 0.28 -4.24 21.93
N MET A 35 0.87 -5.44 21.93
CA MET A 35 0.43 -6.56 22.78
C MET A 35 0.49 -6.19 24.26
N SER A 36 1.57 -5.54 24.68
CA SER A 36 1.75 -5.09 26.07
C SER A 36 0.76 -4.01 26.45
N GLU A 37 0.52 -3.02 25.59
CA GLU A 37 -0.35 -1.87 25.87
C GLU A 37 -1.83 -2.26 25.92
N TYR A 38 -2.29 -3.04 24.95
CA TYR A 38 -3.70 -3.45 24.89
C TYR A 38 -3.98 -4.78 25.61
N SER A 39 -2.97 -5.40 26.24
CA SER A 39 -3.09 -6.69 26.95
C SER A 39 -3.75 -7.79 26.10
N ILE A 40 -3.33 -7.89 24.83
CA ILE A 40 -3.81 -8.88 23.86
C ILE A 40 -2.77 -9.95 23.59
N ASP A 41 -3.24 -11.12 23.15
CA ASP A 41 -2.37 -12.23 22.76
C ASP A 41 -1.74 -12.04 21.37
N SER A 42 -0.73 -12.85 21.07
CA SER A 42 0.01 -12.76 19.82
C SER A 42 -0.84 -13.07 18.58
N VAL A 43 -1.81 -13.97 18.70
CA VAL A 43 -2.72 -14.35 17.61
C VAL A 43 -3.59 -13.15 17.21
N THR A 44 -4.16 -12.48 18.21
CA THR A 44 -4.97 -11.26 17.99
C THR A 44 -4.11 -10.14 17.38
N ALA A 45 -2.92 -9.91 17.91
CA ALA A 45 -2.02 -8.87 17.39
C ALA A 45 -1.59 -9.12 15.93
N GLN A 46 -1.38 -10.38 15.55
CA GLN A 46 -1.00 -10.79 14.19
C GLN A 46 -2.05 -10.37 13.15
N TRP A 47 -3.31 -10.22 13.50
CA TRP A 47 -4.34 -9.74 12.59
C TRP A 47 -4.09 -8.33 12.05
N LEU A 48 -3.31 -7.49 12.76
CA LEU A 48 -2.90 -6.18 12.25
C LEU A 48 -2.03 -6.30 10.99
N VAL A 49 -1.28 -7.38 10.87
CA VAL A 49 -0.44 -7.67 9.69
C VAL A 49 -1.24 -8.46 8.66
N THR A 50 -1.82 -9.59 9.07
CA THR A 50 -2.56 -10.48 8.16
C THR A 50 -3.77 -9.79 7.55
N GLY A 51 -4.57 -9.08 8.34
CA GLY A 51 -5.73 -8.33 7.86
C GLY A 51 -5.33 -7.24 6.87
N PHE A 52 -4.24 -6.53 7.14
CA PHE A 52 -3.68 -5.56 6.18
C PHE A 52 -3.31 -6.24 4.86
N MET A 53 -2.58 -7.36 4.89
CA MET A 53 -2.15 -8.09 3.70
C MET A 53 -3.34 -8.61 2.87
N ILE A 54 -4.39 -9.12 3.52
CA ILE A 54 -5.62 -9.57 2.84
C ILE A 54 -6.26 -8.42 2.07
N VAL A 55 -6.50 -7.29 2.73
CA VAL A 55 -7.14 -6.12 2.10
C VAL A 55 -6.26 -5.53 1.00
N ALA A 56 -4.94 -5.44 1.22
CA ALA A 56 -4.00 -4.98 0.21
C ALA A 56 -4.00 -5.89 -1.03
N THR A 57 -4.06 -7.21 -0.85
CA THR A 57 -4.14 -8.19 -1.95
C THR A 57 -5.43 -8.03 -2.77
N ILE A 58 -6.56 -7.76 -2.11
CA ILE A 58 -7.83 -7.43 -2.79
C ILE A 58 -7.65 -6.15 -3.61
N GLY A 59 -7.00 -5.13 -3.06
CA GLY A 59 -6.66 -3.89 -3.75
C GLY A 59 -5.82 -4.13 -5.01
N VAL A 60 -4.77 -4.95 -4.90
CA VAL A 60 -3.91 -5.35 -6.04
C VAL A 60 -4.73 -6.02 -7.15
N THR A 61 -5.56 -6.99 -6.79
CA THR A 61 -6.39 -7.75 -7.75
C THR A 61 -7.43 -6.86 -8.43
N SER A 62 -8.03 -5.95 -7.66
CA SER A 62 -9.05 -5.01 -8.14
C SER A 62 -8.46 -3.90 -9.03
N MET A 63 -7.15 -3.69 -8.97
CA MET A 63 -6.48 -2.58 -9.64
C MET A 63 -6.59 -2.62 -11.16
N ALA A 64 -6.55 -3.80 -11.77
CA ALA A 64 -6.73 -3.96 -13.22
C ALA A 64 -8.06 -3.37 -13.70
N PHE A 65 -9.10 -3.50 -12.87
CA PHE A 65 -10.39 -2.90 -13.08
C PHE A 65 -10.38 -1.38 -12.89
N PHE A 66 -9.88 -0.89 -11.73
CA PHE A 66 -9.86 0.53 -11.42
C PHE A 66 -9.03 1.34 -12.41
N TYR A 67 -7.88 0.79 -12.87
CA TYR A 67 -7.01 1.43 -13.84
C TYR A 67 -7.70 1.65 -15.21
N ARG A 68 -8.59 0.75 -15.61
CA ARG A 68 -9.34 0.87 -16.87
C ARG A 68 -10.54 1.80 -16.75
N ARG A 69 -11.17 1.87 -15.57
CA ARG A 69 -12.42 2.64 -15.35
C ARG A 69 -12.16 4.08 -14.94
N PHE A 70 -11.14 4.34 -14.15
CA PHE A 70 -10.88 5.64 -13.58
C PHE A 70 -9.60 6.26 -14.12
N LYS A 71 -9.62 7.59 -14.28
CA LYS A 71 -8.43 8.34 -14.66
C LYS A 71 -7.38 8.26 -13.54
N LEU A 72 -6.13 8.10 -13.92
CA LEU A 72 -5.00 8.02 -12.99
C LEU A 72 -4.96 9.21 -12.01
N ARG A 73 -5.30 10.40 -12.51
CA ARG A 73 -5.38 11.65 -11.73
C ARG A 73 -6.45 11.63 -10.62
N VAL A 74 -7.42 10.73 -10.70
CA VAL A 74 -8.42 10.50 -9.64
C VAL A 74 -8.00 9.35 -8.75
N LEU A 75 -7.53 8.25 -9.34
CA LEU A 75 -7.18 7.04 -8.62
C LEU A 75 -5.99 7.23 -7.66
N PHE A 76 -4.98 7.97 -8.09
CA PHE A 76 -3.80 8.25 -7.28
C PHE A 76 -4.13 9.01 -5.96
N PRO A 77 -4.78 10.19 -5.99
CA PRO A 77 -5.10 10.90 -4.75
C PRO A 77 -6.11 10.16 -3.87
N VAL A 78 -6.99 9.34 -4.44
CA VAL A 78 -7.88 8.47 -3.66
C VAL A 78 -7.07 7.44 -2.87
N ALA A 79 -6.12 6.75 -3.51
CA ALA A 79 -5.23 5.80 -2.83
C ALA A 79 -4.39 6.47 -1.73
N VAL A 80 -3.81 7.65 -2.03
CA VAL A 80 -3.08 8.45 -1.05
C VAL A 80 -3.98 8.85 0.12
N GLY A 81 -5.22 9.27 -0.15
CA GLY A 81 -6.21 9.65 0.86
C GLY A 81 -6.54 8.51 1.82
N PHE A 82 -6.81 7.30 1.30
CA PHE A 82 -7.06 6.13 2.15
C PHE A 82 -5.86 5.80 3.04
N THR A 83 -4.65 5.78 2.47
CA THR A 83 -3.44 5.50 3.23
C THR A 83 -3.18 6.59 4.29
N LEU A 84 -3.40 7.85 3.95
CA LEU A 84 -3.23 8.97 4.88
C LEU A 84 -4.24 8.94 6.02
N ILE A 85 -5.53 8.77 5.71
CA ILE A 85 -6.60 8.65 6.71
C ILE A 85 -6.32 7.48 7.65
N GLY A 86 -6.02 6.29 7.11
CA GLY A 86 -5.67 5.13 7.93
C GLY A 86 -4.44 5.40 8.80
N SER A 87 -3.41 6.08 8.28
CA SER A 87 -2.21 6.41 9.07
C SER A 87 -2.50 7.39 10.20
N VAL A 88 -3.31 8.42 9.95
CA VAL A 88 -3.71 9.38 11.00
C VAL A 88 -4.57 8.69 12.07
N MET A 89 -5.50 7.84 11.66
CA MET A 89 -6.29 7.02 12.60
C MET A 89 -5.38 6.12 13.45
N GLY A 90 -4.38 5.46 12.85
CA GLY A 90 -3.44 4.61 13.59
C GLY A 90 -2.57 5.39 14.59
N LEU A 91 -2.20 6.63 14.26
CA LEU A 91 -1.44 7.50 15.15
C LEU A 91 -2.20 7.84 16.44
N VAL A 92 -3.51 7.99 16.37
CA VAL A 92 -4.38 8.39 17.50
C VAL A 92 -5.23 7.25 18.04
N ALA A 93 -4.92 5.98 17.70
CA ALA A 93 -5.74 4.83 18.05
C ALA A 93 -5.87 4.67 19.56
N PRO A 94 -7.09 4.77 20.12
CA PRO A 94 -7.32 4.63 21.56
C PRO A 94 -7.44 3.16 21.99
N ASP A 95 -7.77 2.25 21.08
CA ASP A 95 -7.97 0.84 21.34
C ASP A 95 -7.58 -0.04 20.14
N PHE A 96 -7.48 -1.33 20.36
CA PHE A 96 -7.10 -2.30 19.34
C PHE A 96 -8.07 -2.34 18.14
N THR A 97 -9.38 -2.24 18.39
CA THR A 97 -10.39 -2.30 17.33
C THR A 97 -10.26 -1.10 16.39
N PHE A 98 -10.03 0.07 16.96
CA PHE A 98 -9.79 1.29 16.17
C PHE A 98 -8.48 1.20 15.38
N LEU A 99 -7.42 0.65 16.01
CA LEU A 99 -6.15 0.39 15.34
C LEU A 99 -6.31 -0.58 14.17
N MET A 100 -7.07 -1.66 14.37
CA MET A 100 -7.39 -2.63 13.31
C MET A 100 -8.14 -1.98 12.15
N ALA A 101 -9.17 -1.19 12.43
CA ALA A 101 -9.90 -0.44 11.41
C ALA A 101 -8.97 0.52 10.63
N SER A 102 -8.08 1.21 11.33
CA SER A 102 -7.09 2.10 10.71
C SER A 102 -6.19 1.35 9.72
N ARG A 103 -5.73 0.15 10.08
CA ARG A 103 -4.90 -0.71 9.24
C ARG A 103 -5.63 -1.22 8.00
N LEU A 104 -6.90 -1.60 8.14
CA LEU A 104 -7.72 -2.02 6.99
C LEU A 104 -7.95 -0.87 6.00
N ILE A 105 -8.25 0.34 6.50
CA ILE A 105 -8.39 1.54 5.68
C ILE A 105 -7.07 1.88 4.96
N GLN A 106 -5.96 1.83 5.68
CA GLN A 106 -4.62 2.07 5.14
C GLN A 106 -4.25 1.05 4.04
N ALA A 107 -4.64 -0.21 4.20
CA ALA A 107 -4.39 -1.29 3.26
C ALA A 107 -5.10 -1.08 1.91
N ILE A 108 -6.32 -0.51 1.90
CA ILE A 108 -7.05 -0.17 0.67
C ILE A 108 -6.20 0.72 -0.23
N GLY A 109 -5.61 1.77 0.34
CA GLY A 109 -4.74 2.68 -0.42
C GLY A 109 -3.40 2.04 -0.81
N SER A 110 -2.72 1.39 0.14
CA SER A 110 -1.41 0.78 -0.06
C SER A 110 -1.42 -0.31 -1.14
N GLY A 111 -2.47 -1.13 -1.21
CA GLY A 111 -2.63 -2.18 -2.21
C GLY A 111 -2.74 -1.67 -3.65
N ILE A 112 -3.07 -0.40 -3.84
CA ILE A 112 -3.20 0.22 -5.16
C ILE A 112 -1.85 0.70 -5.73
N PHE A 113 -0.89 1.14 -4.90
CA PHE A 113 0.31 1.84 -5.37
C PHE A 113 1.22 0.99 -6.24
N ILE A 114 1.50 -0.25 -5.86
CA ILE A 114 2.41 -1.14 -6.59
C ILE A 114 1.87 -1.44 -8.00
N PRO A 115 0.64 -1.95 -8.17
CA PRO A 115 0.11 -2.21 -9.51
C PRO A 115 -0.12 -0.91 -10.31
N LEU A 116 -0.43 0.21 -9.64
CA LEU A 116 -0.54 1.51 -10.28
C LEU A 116 0.79 1.94 -10.92
N MET A 117 1.89 1.83 -10.18
CA MET A 117 3.23 2.09 -10.67
C MET A 117 3.59 1.17 -11.85
N MET A 118 3.41 -0.15 -11.69
CA MET A 118 3.77 -1.13 -12.73
C MET A 118 2.99 -0.91 -14.02
N ASN A 119 1.68 -0.73 -13.93
CA ASN A 119 0.83 -0.47 -15.10
C ASN A 119 1.20 0.85 -15.79
N THR A 120 1.50 1.89 -15.02
CA THR A 120 1.93 3.17 -15.60
C THR A 120 3.27 3.06 -16.32
N ILE A 121 4.25 2.35 -15.75
CA ILE A 121 5.54 2.09 -16.43
C ILE A 121 5.31 1.40 -17.78
N LEU A 122 4.45 0.39 -17.83
CA LEU A 122 4.13 -0.34 -19.08
C LEU A 122 3.58 0.59 -20.18
N VAL A 123 2.79 1.59 -19.81
CA VAL A 123 2.12 2.47 -20.77
C VAL A 123 3.02 3.65 -21.20
N VAL A 124 3.76 4.27 -20.26
CA VAL A 124 4.49 5.50 -20.56
C VAL A 124 5.94 5.28 -20.99
N THR A 125 6.49 4.07 -20.78
CA THR A 125 7.92 3.81 -21.04
C THR A 125 8.12 3.21 -22.44
N PRO A 126 9.08 3.74 -23.24
CA PRO A 126 9.46 3.14 -24.51
C PRO A 126 9.96 1.71 -24.35
N LYS A 127 9.62 0.82 -25.29
CA LYS A 127 9.94 -0.63 -25.25
C LYS A 127 11.42 -0.92 -25.00
N ASN A 128 12.33 -0.13 -25.54
CA ASN A 128 13.78 -0.29 -25.38
C ASN A 128 14.30 0.05 -23.98
N LYS A 129 13.52 0.75 -23.14
CA LYS A 129 13.87 1.12 -21.75
C LYS A 129 12.97 0.45 -20.71
N LEU A 130 11.98 -0.31 -21.14
CA LEU A 130 10.98 -0.91 -20.26
C LEU A 130 11.62 -1.77 -19.17
N GLY A 131 12.59 -2.63 -19.53
CA GLY A 131 13.31 -3.48 -18.57
C GLY A 131 13.98 -2.68 -17.46
N THR A 132 14.65 -1.58 -17.81
CA THR A 132 15.34 -0.71 -16.82
C THR A 132 14.34 -0.08 -15.84
N TYR A 133 13.25 0.48 -16.34
CA TYR A 133 12.24 1.13 -15.46
C TYR A 133 11.50 0.12 -14.59
N MET A 134 11.20 -1.07 -15.12
CA MET A 134 10.61 -2.16 -14.33
C MET A 134 11.57 -2.67 -13.25
N SER A 135 12.85 -2.79 -13.55
CA SER A 135 13.87 -3.18 -12.55
C SER A 135 14.01 -2.14 -11.44
N ILE A 136 14.00 -0.84 -11.77
CA ILE A 136 13.97 0.23 -10.76
C ILE A 136 12.73 0.10 -9.87
N GLY A 137 11.55 -0.15 -10.46
CA GLY A 137 10.32 -0.41 -9.72
C GLY A 137 10.43 -1.60 -8.78
N GLY A 138 10.97 -2.73 -9.24
CA GLY A 138 11.21 -3.92 -8.43
C GLY A 138 12.15 -3.65 -7.25
N CYS A 139 13.27 -2.95 -7.51
CA CYS A 139 14.18 -2.51 -6.44
C CYS A 139 13.45 -1.64 -5.41
N THR A 140 12.65 -0.69 -5.86
CA THR A 140 11.93 0.24 -4.99
C THR A 140 10.97 -0.50 -4.05
N ILE A 141 10.23 -1.48 -4.56
CA ILE A 141 9.31 -2.31 -3.76
C ILE A 141 10.08 -3.10 -2.70
N THR A 142 11.26 -3.64 -3.03
CA THR A 142 12.07 -4.46 -2.13
C THR A 142 12.77 -3.63 -1.05
N PHE A 143 13.17 -2.39 -1.36
CA PHE A 143 13.83 -1.50 -0.39
C PHE A 143 12.91 -1.06 0.75
N GLY A 144 11.59 -0.90 0.51
CA GLY A 144 10.61 -0.53 1.52
C GLY A 144 10.65 -1.48 2.74
N PRO A 145 10.35 -2.77 2.54
CA PRO A 145 10.43 -3.78 3.60
C PRO A 145 11.81 -3.89 4.27
N ALA A 146 12.90 -3.72 3.52
CA ALA A 146 14.26 -3.82 4.05
C ALA A 146 14.60 -2.69 5.03
N LEU A 147 14.08 -1.47 4.79
CA LEU A 147 14.30 -0.31 5.67
C LEU A 147 13.32 -0.23 6.84
N ALA A 148 12.14 -0.84 6.72
CA ALA A 148 11.11 -0.77 7.75
C ALA A 148 11.60 -1.19 9.15
N PRO A 149 12.32 -2.31 9.35
CA PRO A 149 12.80 -2.71 10.67
C PRO A 149 13.73 -1.68 11.32
N VAL A 150 14.63 -1.09 10.53
CA VAL A 150 15.60 -0.11 11.05
C VAL A 150 14.91 1.17 11.49
N VAL A 151 14.08 1.74 10.62
CA VAL A 151 13.38 3.00 10.88
C VAL A 151 12.35 2.82 12.00
N CYS A 152 11.52 1.77 11.91
CA CYS A 152 10.46 1.55 12.89
C CYS A 152 11.02 1.10 14.25
N GLY A 153 12.07 0.29 14.26
CA GLY A 153 12.75 -0.09 15.50
C GLY A 153 13.29 1.12 16.27
N ALA A 154 13.93 2.06 15.57
CA ALA A 154 14.40 3.32 16.16
C ALA A 154 13.24 4.20 16.66
N LEU A 155 12.15 4.31 15.91
CA LEU A 155 10.98 5.11 16.31
C LEU A 155 10.27 4.50 17.52
N VAL A 156 10.02 3.19 17.51
CA VAL A 156 9.35 2.49 18.62
C VAL A 156 10.15 2.62 19.91
N SER A 157 11.48 2.47 19.85
CA SER A 157 12.34 2.55 21.05
C SER A 157 12.45 3.94 21.65
N THR A 158 12.26 5.01 20.86
CA THR A 158 12.43 6.40 21.31
C THR A 158 11.10 7.09 21.60
N PHE A 159 10.08 6.86 20.78
CA PHE A 159 8.81 7.62 20.81
C PHE A 159 7.57 6.74 20.99
N GLY A 160 7.77 5.43 21.19
CA GLY A 160 6.67 4.47 21.28
C GLY A 160 6.09 4.06 19.92
N TRP A 161 5.25 3.02 19.92
CA TRP A 161 4.76 2.39 18.68
C TRP A 161 3.85 3.29 17.82
N HIS A 162 3.12 4.24 18.40
CA HIS A 162 2.30 5.17 17.64
C HIS A 162 3.12 5.99 16.62
N SER A 163 4.39 6.26 16.95
CA SER A 163 5.28 7.06 16.11
C SER A 163 5.57 6.44 14.74
N VAL A 164 5.39 5.12 14.57
CA VAL A 164 5.62 4.46 13.29
C VAL A 164 4.67 4.96 12.19
N PHE A 165 3.50 5.49 12.56
CA PHE A 165 2.55 6.07 11.61
C PHE A 165 2.96 7.46 11.09
N ILE A 166 3.91 8.13 11.75
CA ILE A 166 4.40 9.46 11.31
C ILE A 166 5.07 9.34 9.93
N VAL A 167 5.81 8.25 9.69
CA VAL A 167 6.52 8.04 8.41
C VAL A 167 5.54 7.96 7.22
N PRO A 168 4.54 7.08 7.21
CA PRO A 168 3.57 7.06 6.11
C PRO A 168 2.74 8.35 6.02
N ILE A 169 2.44 9.05 7.13
CA ILE A 169 1.75 10.35 7.08
C ILE A 169 2.60 11.37 6.32
N ALA A 170 3.85 11.58 6.74
CA ALA A 170 4.75 12.53 6.09
C ALA A 170 4.97 12.18 4.61
N ALA A 171 5.18 10.89 4.32
CA ALA A 171 5.39 10.41 2.96
C ALA A 171 4.14 10.60 2.08
N MET A 172 2.94 10.33 2.58
CA MET A 172 1.70 10.49 1.82
C MET A 172 1.35 11.97 1.58
N VAL A 173 1.68 12.86 2.51
CA VAL A 173 1.57 14.31 2.28
C VAL A 173 2.48 14.75 1.14
N LEU A 174 3.75 14.33 1.15
CA LEU A 174 4.70 14.61 0.06
C LEU A 174 4.23 14.00 -1.27
N ALA A 175 3.74 12.76 -1.23
CA ALA A 175 3.20 12.09 -2.40
C ALA A 175 1.97 12.80 -2.97
N LEU A 176 1.08 13.32 -2.11
CA LEU A 176 -0.10 14.08 -2.53
C LEU A 176 0.31 15.37 -3.25
N ILE A 177 1.26 16.12 -2.69
CA ILE A 177 1.79 17.34 -3.29
C ILE A 177 2.43 17.02 -4.66
N GLY A 178 3.32 16.03 -4.70
CA GLY A 178 3.93 15.58 -5.95
C GLY A 178 2.92 15.05 -6.97
N GLY A 179 1.90 14.33 -6.48
CA GLY A 179 0.82 13.81 -7.31
C GLY A 179 -0.02 14.91 -7.97
N ILE A 180 -0.40 15.94 -7.22
CA ILE A 180 -1.17 17.08 -7.76
C ILE A 180 -0.39 17.81 -8.86
N ILE A 181 0.94 17.93 -8.69
CA ILE A 181 1.80 18.67 -9.62
C ILE A 181 2.15 17.85 -10.88
N PHE A 182 2.47 16.57 -10.72
CA PHE A 182 3.10 15.75 -11.76
C PHE A 182 2.23 14.64 -12.32
N VAL A 183 1.14 14.21 -11.63
CA VAL A 183 0.29 13.13 -12.13
C VAL A 183 -0.57 13.62 -13.29
N GLU A 184 -0.30 13.07 -14.46
CA GLU A 184 -1.08 13.31 -15.68
C GLU A 184 -1.95 12.09 -16.01
N ASN A 185 -3.04 12.33 -16.76
CA ASN A 185 -3.87 11.23 -17.24
C ASN A 185 -3.14 10.47 -18.35
N VAL A 186 -3.08 9.17 -18.21
CA VAL A 186 -2.71 8.24 -19.28
C VAL A 186 -4.00 7.81 -19.97
N GLU A 187 -4.00 7.71 -21.30
CA GLU A 187 -5.17 7.26 -22.06
C GLU A 187 -5.61 5.87 -21.57
N ASN A 188 -6.86 5.78 -21.13
CA ASN A 188 -7.48 4.54 -20.73
C ASN A 188 -8.12 3.89 -21.95
N SER A 189 -7.93 2.58 -22.13
CA SER A 189 -8.70 1.82 -23.11
C SER A 189 -10.05 1.46 -22.51
N ASP A 190 -11.13 1.68 -23.26
CA ASP A 190 -12.48 1.20 -22.91
C ASP A 190 -12.47 -0.33 -22.82
N ALA A 191 -12.51 -0.85 -21.61
CA ALA A 191 -12.62 -2.28 -21.37
C ALA A 191 -13.91 -2.58 -20.61
N HIS A 192 -14.65 -3.59 -21.10
CA HIS A 192 -15.82 -4.11 -20.40
C HIS A 192 -15.42 -4.70 -19.04
N LEU A 193 -16.24 -4.41 -18.05
CA LEU A 193 -16.15 -4.89 -16.68
C LEU A 193 -16.61 -6.35 -16.62
N ASP A 194 -15.73 -7.24 -16.19
CA ASP A 194 -16.12 -8.55 -15.70
C ASP A 194 -16.20 -8.53 -14.16
N MET A 195 -17.30 -7.96 -13.64
CA MET A 195 -17.57 -7.92 -12.20
C MET A 195 -17.61 -9.30 -11.53
N PRO A 196 -18.21 -10.34 -12.17
CA PRO A 196 -18.17 -11.69 -11.61
C PRO A 196 -16.76 -12.22 -11.40
N SER A 197 -15.88 -12.04 -12.36
CA SER A 197 -14.48 -12.50 -12.26
C SER A 197 -13.72 -11.81 -11.12
N LEU A 198 -13.96 -10.52 -10.90
CA LEU A 198 -13.36 -9.76 -9.82
C LEU A 198 -13.86 -10.22 -8.45
N LEU A 199 -15.15 -10.45 -8.30
CA LEU A 199 -15.75 -10.95 -7.06
C LEU A 199 -15.27 -12.36 -6.74
N ILE A 200 -15.21 -13.26 -7.73
CA ILE A 200 -14.73 -14.62 -7.55
C ILE A 200 -13.25 -14.63 -7.14
N SER A 201 -12.40 -13.83 -7.78
CA SER A 201 -10.97 -13.76 -7.42
C SER A 201 -10.77 -13.16 -6.03
N ALA A 202 -11.52 -12.13 -5.65
CA ALA A 202 -11.46 -11.55 -4.30
C ALA A 202 -11.93 -12.56 -3.24
N LEU A 203 -13.04 -13.27 -3.47
CA LEU A 203 -13.55 -14.32 -2.58
C LEU A 203 -12.57 -15.48 -2.46
N PHE A 204 -11.99 -15.92 -3.57
CA PHE A 204 -10.98 -17.00 -3.57
C PHE A 204 -9.75 -16.61 -2.75
N LEU A 205 -9.22 -15.39 -2.93
CA LEU A 205 -8.07 -14.91 -2.16
C LEU A 205 -8.38 -14.76 -0.67
N CYS A 206 -9.57 -14.26 -0.33
CA CYS A 206 -10.03 -14.21 1.07
C CYS A 206 -10.12 -15.63 1.66
N ALA A 207 -10.77 -16.56 0.98
CA ALA A 207 -10.92 -17.94 1.43
C ALA A 207 -9.56 -18.64 1.59
N LEU A 208 -8.65 -18.44 0.65
CA LEU A 208 -7.29 -18.99 0.70
C LEU A 208 -6.51 -18.41 1.89
N SER A 209 -6.57 -17.09 2.10
CA SER A 209 -5.87 -16.43 3.21
C SER A 209 -6.41 -16.85 4.57
N PHE A 210 -7.74 -16.97 4.71
CA PHE A 210 -8.36 -17.52 5.93
C PHE A 210 -8.00 -18.98 6.15
N GLY A 211 -8.07 -19.82 5.11
CA GLY A 211 -7.73 -21.23 5.22
C GLY A 211 -6.27 -21.46 5.61
N LEU A 212 -5.34 -20.66 5.10
CA LEU A 212 -3.92 -20.72 5.48
C LEU A 212 -3.70 -20.19 6.92
N ALA A 213 -4.43 -19.16 7.35
CA ALA A 213 -4.33 -18.64 8.71
C ALA A 213 -4.80 -19.70 9.74
N GLU A 214 -5.88 -20.41 9.47
CA GLU A 214 -6.37 -21.50 10.33
C GLU A 214 -5.38 -22.68 10.42
N LEU A 215 -4.72 -23.03 9.29
CA LEU A 215 -3.71 -24.11 9.28
C LEU A 215 -2.45 -23.78 10.10
N THR A 216 -2.16 -22.52 10.38
CA THR A 216 -1.01 -22.11 11.21
C THR A 216 -1.33 -22.08 12.70
N ILE A 217 -2.61 -22.25 13.08
CA ILE A 217 -3.08 -22.27 14.47
C ILE A 217 -3.20 -23.72 14.99
N LEU A 218 -3.22 -24.73 14.10
CA LEU A 218 -3.19 -26.16 14.40
C LEU A 218 -1.77 -26.68 14.53
#